data_fdd22f394e9df9dc2513ef2ec6e68841
#
_entry.id   fdd22f394e9df9dc2513ef2ec6e68841
#
_cell.length_a   1.000
_cell.length_b   1.000
_cell.length_c   1.000
_cell.angle_alpha   90.00
_cell.angle_beta   90.00
_cell.angle_gamma   90.00
#
_symmetry.space_group_name_H-M   'P 1'
#
loop_
_entity.id
_entity.type
_entity.pdbx_description
1 polymer ?
#
loop_
_entity_poly.entity_id
_entity_poly.type
_entity_poly.pdbx_seq_one_letter_code
_entity_poly.pdbx_strand_id
1 'polypeptide(L)'
;MTLSGLVVPPGEGRTLATPAQHVTFKVTGEHTRTASTFEVVVPPGFDVGAHTHGRAEELFYLLDGELEVLAFEPEVRTADSWRGWRSADGKRAVRATPGTLMLVPPGCPHAFANVGSRPARMLFQVAPPTYHETYFEELMEILGAAGGGEVDHAAIEQLRIRYDIEQITPLRHDAHDAGARPEAAPTP
;
A
#
# COMPACT_ATOMS: atom_id res chain seq x y z
N MET A 1 28.57 -25.08 -9.77
CA MET A 1 27.44 -24.45 -9.03
C MET A 1 26.16 -24.94 -9.65
N THR A 2 25.28 -25.54 -8.88
CA THR A 2 23.93 -25.94 -9.36
C THR A 2 23.04 -24.71 -9.37
N LEU A 3 22.53 -24.34 -10.54
CA LEU A 3 21.53 -23.25 -10.64
C LEU A 3 20.17 -23.79 -10.12
N SER A 4 19.59 -23.09 -9.15
CA SER A 4 18.28 -23.42 -8.57
C SER A 4 17.42 -22.17 -8.56
N GLY A 5 16.17 -22.31 -9.01
CA GLY A 5 15.13 -21.29 -8.86
C GLY A 5 14.42 -21.38 -7.51
N LEU A 6 13.63 -20.36 -7.18
CA LEU A 6 12.76 -20.32 -6.02
C LEU A 6 11.31 -20.53 -6.47
N VAL A 7 10.60 -21.44 -5.80
CA VAL A 7 9.15 -21.62 -5.95
C VAL A 7 8.52 -21.40 -4.57
N VAL A 8 7.64 -20.41 -4.45
CA VAL A 8 6.90 -20.12 -3.22
C VAL A 8 5.42 -20.45 -3.44
N PRO A 9 4.91 -21.54 -2.87
CA PRO A 9 3.52 -21.94 -3.01
C PRO A 9 2.51 -20.91 -2.49
N PRO A 10 1.23 -21.03 -2.84
CA PRO A 10 0.17 -20.19 -2.27
C PRO A 10 0.14 -20.26 -0.74
N GLY A 11 0.00 -19.10 -0.10
CA GLY A 11 -0.01 -18.97 1.37
C GLY A 11 1.35 -19.07 2.06
N GLU A 12 2.40 -19.47 1.37
CA GLU A 12 3.75 -19.55 1.92
C GLU A 12 4.50 -18.22 1.81
N GLY A 13 5.49 -18.05 2.68
CA GLY A 13 6.30 -16.85 2.86
C GLY A 13 6.18 -16.29 4.28
N ARG A 14 7.13 -15.43 4.66
CA ARG A 14 7.09 -14.76 5.95
C ARG A 14 6.03 -13.66 5.92
N THR A 15 5.04 -13.72 6.81
CA THR A 15 3.95 -12.74 6.86
C THR A 15 4.12 -11.81 8.06
N LEU A 16 3.98 -10.52 7.79
CA LEU A 16 3.77 -9.47 8.79
C LEU A 16 2.32 -9.02 8.72
N ALA A 17 1.64 -9.00 9.86
CA ALA A 17 0.22 -8.67 9.92
C ALA A 17 -0.07 -7.64 11.01
N THR A 18 -0.83 -6.62 10.63
CA THR A 18 -1.48 -5.69 11.56
C THR A 18 -2.97 -5.62 11.24
N PRO A 19 -3.79 -4.99 12.10
CA PRO A 19 -5.18 -4.69 11.74
C PRO A 19 -5.31 -3.87 10.45
N ALA A 20 -4.29 -3.06 10.12
CA ALA A 20 -4.30 -2.18 8.96
C ALA A 20 -3.84 -2.86 7.66
N GLN A 21 -2.96 -3.85 7.73
CA GLN A 21 -2.36 -4.41 6.52
C GLN A 21 -1.72 -5.78 6.80
N HIS A 22 -1.80 -6.69 5.81
CA HIS A 22 -1.03 -7.95 5.81
C HIS A 22 -0.07 -7.94 4.63
N VAL A 23 1.21 -8.19 4.90
CA VAL A 23 2.27 -8.27 3.90
C VAL A 23 2.96 -9.62 4.01
N THR A 24 2.91 -10.42 2.95
CA THR A 24 3.62 -11.70 2.85
C THR A 24 4.81 -11.56 1.92
N PHE A 25 6.00 -11.78 2.42
CA PHE A 25 7.26 -11.71 1.70
C PHE A 25 7.43 -12.98 0.86
N LYS A 26 7.38 -12.83 -0.47
CA LYS A 26 7.53 -13.94 -1.42
C LYS A 26 8.96 -14.05 -1.94
N VAL A 27 9.55 -12.93 -2.35
CA VAL A 27 10.93 -12.84 -2.80
C VAL A 27 11.57 -11.63 -2.14
N THR A 28 12.74 -11.79 -1.58
CA THR A 28 13.45 -10.74 -0.83
C THR A 28 14.87 -10.53 -1.38
N GLY A 29 15.58 -9.55 -0.86
CA GLY A 29 16.98 -9.28 -1.17
C GLY A 29 17.92 -10.45 -0.87
N GLU A 30 17.50 -11.44 -0.06
CA GLU A 30 18.23 -12.68 0.15
C GLU A 30 18.19 -13.61 -1.08
N HIS A 31 17.11 -13.52 -1.87
CA HIS A 31 16.86 -14.38 -3.02
C HIS A 31 17.31 -13.76 -4.34
N THR A 32 17.28 -12.43 -4.44
CA THR A 32 17.54 -11.70 -5.68
C THR A 32 18.17 -10.34 -5.43
N ARG A 33 18.83 -9.80 -6.45
CA ARG A 33 19.36 -8.43 -6.42
C ARG A 33 18.56 -7.46 -7.27
N THR A 34 17.47 -7.92 -7.85
CA THR A 34 16.70 -7.14 -8.82
C THR A 34 15.50 -6.44 -8.19
N ALA A 35 14.63 -7.19 -7.52
CA ALA A 35 13.42 -6.64 -6.92
C ALA A 35 12.88 -7.56 -5.80
N SER A 36 12.36 -6.99 -4.72
CA SER A 36 11.57 -7.72 -3.74
C SER A 36 10.14 -7.84 -4.21
N THR A 37 9.48 -8.94 -3.84
CA THR A 37 8.09 -9.22 -4.23
C THR A 37 7.28 -9.64 -3.01
N PHE A 38 6.14 -9.01 -2.84
CA PHE A 38 5.24 -9.19 -1.72
C PHE A 38 3.83 -9.51 -2.22
N GLU A 39 3.09 -10.27 -1.45
CA GLU A 39 1.63 -10.35 -1.56
C GLU A 39 1.02 -9.51 -0.42
N VAL A 40 0.16 -8.56 -0.78
CA VAL A 40 -0.43 -7.59 0.16
C VAL A 40 -1.93 -7.75 0.17
N VAL A 41 -2.50 -7.84 1.38
CA VAL A 41 -3.95 -7.78 1.61
C VAL A 41 -4.27 -6.39 2.13
N VAL A 42 -5.13 -5.68 1.41
CA VAL A 42 -5.58 -4.31 1.70
C VAL A 42 -6.99 -4.37 2.27
N PRO A 43 -7.19 -4.14 3.57
CA PRO A 43 -8.52 -4.21 4.19
C PRO A 43 -9.43 -3.07 3.71
N PRO A 44 -10.77 -3.20 3.85
CA PRO A 44 -11.70 -2.11 3.63
C PRO A 44 -11.34 -0.87 4.44
N GLY A 45 -11.52 0.32 3.86
CA GLY A 45 -11.24 1.60 4.50
C GLY A 45 -9.76 1.98 4.57
N PHE A 46 -8.84 1.14 4.12
CA PHE A 46 -7.42 1.49 4.06
C PHE A 46 -7.10 2.40 2.87
N ASP A 47 -6.43 3.51 3.13
CA ASP A 47 -5.92 4.46 2.15
C ASP A 47 -4.45 4.76 2.49
N VAL A 48 -3.53 4.34 1.63
CA VAL A 48 -2.09 4.54 1.86
C VAL A 48 -1.70 6.02 1.83
N GLY A 49 -2.58 6.88 1.28
CA GLY A 49 -2.28 8.27 0.96
C GLY A 49 -1.33 8.42 -0.23
N ALA A 50 -1.38 9.57 -0.90
CA ALA A 50 -0.43 9.83 -1.97
C ALA A 50 0.96 10.07 -1.40
N HIS A 51 1.97 9.45 -2.01
CA HIS A 51 3.37 9.54 -1.63
C HIS A 51 4.29 9.35 -2.84
N THR A 52 5.58 9.59 -2.66
CA THR A 52 6.63 9.35 -3.66
C THR A 52 7.79 8.58 -3.07
N HIS A 53 8.55 7.90 -3.94
CA HIS A 53 9.86 7.33 -3.66
C HIS A 53 10.87 7.89 -4.65
N GLY A 54 11.93 8.51 -4.18
CA GLY A 54 12.94 9.13 -5.06
C GLY A 54 13.77 8.13 -5.85
N ARG A 55 13.90 6.88 -5.37
CA ARG A 55 14.81 5.87 -5.93
C ARG A 55 14.15 4.56 -6.29
N ALA A 56 13.01 4.24 -5.69
CA ALA A 56 12.33 2.97 -5.94
C ALA A 56 11.40 3.06 -7.16
N GLU A 57 11.44 2.02 -7.99
CA GLU A 57 10.39 1.70 -8.95
C GLU A 57 9.47 0.66 -8.32
N GLU A 58 8.18 0.84 -8.45
CA GLU A 58 7.18 -0.05 -7.88
C GLU A 58 6.21 -0.57 -8.94
N LEU A 59 5.80 -1.81 -8.77
CA LEU A 59 4.79 -2.45 -9.59
C LEU A 59 3.74 -3.09 -8.70
N PHE A 60 2.49 -2.80 -8.98
CA PHE A 60 1.33 -3.37 -8.32
C PHE A 60 0.48 -4.12 -9.34
N TYR A 61 0.09 -5.34 -9.01
CA TYR A 61 -0.80 -6.14 -9.83
C TYR A 61 -1.96 -6.66 -8.99
N LEU A 62 -3.17 -6.23 -9.29
CA LEU A 62 -4.35 -6.62 -8.52
C LEU A 62 -4.76 -8.06 -8.84
N LEU A 63 -4.77 -8.89 -7.80
CA LEU A 63 -5.10 -10.31 -7.87
C LEU A 63 -6.59 -10.57 -7.58
N ASP A 64 -7.15 -9.83 -6.59
CA ASP A 64 -8.54 -10.00 -6.16
C ASP A 64 -9.07 -8.73 -5.50
N GLY A 65 -10.39 -8.53 -5.52
CA GLY A 65 -11.04 -7.34 -4.96
C GLY A 65 -10.97 -6.13 -5.88
N GLU A 66 -11.07 -4.94 -5.31
CA GLU A 66 -11.08 -3.67 -6.02
C GLU A 66 -10.33 -2.60 -5.22
N LEU A 67 -9.60 -1.76 -5.92
CA LEU A 67 -8.91 -0.59 -5.34
C LEU A 67 -9.19 0.65 -6.18
N GLU A 68 -9.16 1.82 -5.57
CA GLU A 68 -8.86 3.06 -6.28
C GLU A 68 -7.34 3.22 -6.33
N VAL A 69 -6.79 3.61 -7.49
CA VAL A 69 -5.35 3.78 -7.68
C VAL A 69 -5.05 5.06 -8.46
N LEU A 70 -3.87 5.64 -8.19
CA LEU A 70 -3.34 6.81 -8.89
C LEU A 70 -1.83 6.62 -9.06
N ALA A 71 -1.31 6.93 -10.27
CA ALA A 71 0.13 6.98 -10.55
C ALA A 71 0.38 8.02 -11.65
N PHE A 72 0.53 9.29 -11.28
CA PHE A 72 0.88 10.38 -12.19
C PHE A 72 1.29 11.64 -11.42
N GLU A 73 2.05 12.52 -12.07
CA GLU A 73 2.31 13.88 -11.58
C GLU A 73 1.05 14.74 -11.71
N PRO A 74 0.47 15.24 -10.62
CA PRO A 74 -0.72 16.08 -10.68
C PRO A 74 -0.38 17.53 -11.00
N GLU A 75 -1.18 18.18 -11.86
CA GLU A 75 -1.15 19.62 -12.06
C GLU A 75 -1.79 20.37 -10.88
N VAL A 76 -2.85 19.80 -10.31
CA VAL A 76 -3.53 20.33 -9.13
C VAL A 76 -3.45 19.32 -8.00
N ARG A 77 -2.86 19.73 -6.87
CA ARG A 77 -2.76 18.93 -5.64
C ARG A 77 -3.62 19.54 -4.54
N THR A 78 -4.26 18.67 -3.76
CA THR A 78 -4.86 19.02 -2.48
C THR A 78 -4.17 18.23 -1.38
N ALA A 79 -3.96 18.84 -0.21
CA ALA A 79 -3.26 18.20 0.90
C ALA A 79 -4.10 17.10 1.58
N ASP A 80 -5.43 17.19 1.49
CA ASP A 80 -6.33 16.32 2.24
C ASP A 80 -6.62 15.00 1.55
N SER A 81 -6.64 14.99 0.20
CA SER A 81 -7.03 13.80 -0.57
C SER A 81 -6.49 13.86 -2.00
N TRP A 82 -5.94 12.75 -2.44
CA TRP A 82 -5.46 12.55 -3.80
C TRP A 82 -6.58 12.23 -4.81
N ARG A 83 -7.78 11.87 -4.34
CA ARG A 83 -8.90 11.46 -5.23
C ARG A 83 -9.37 12.55 -6.18
N GLY A 84 -9.20 13.82 -5.80
CA GLY A 84 -9.52 14.97 -6.63
C GLY A 84 -8.41 15.38 -7.60
N TRP A 85 -7.24 14.77 -7.54
CA TRP A 85 -6.09 15.16 -8.34
C TRP A 85 -6.30 14.89 -9.83
N ARG A 86 -5.65 15.72 -10.65
CA ARG A 86 -5.61 15.57 -12.11
C ARG A 86 -4.23 15.90 -12.64
N SER A 87 -3.79 15.14 -13.64
CA SER A 87 -2.60 15.49 -14.43
C SER A 87 -2.93 16.55 -15.47
N ALA A 88 -1.91 17.14 -16.08
CA ALA A 88 -2.04 18.10 -17.18
C ALA A 88 -2.74 17.51 -18.41
N ASP A 89 -2.58 16.21 -18.68
CA ASP A 89 -3.23 15.47 -19.75
C ASP A 89 -4.61 14.90 -19.36
N GLY A 90 -5.14 15.27 -18.19
CA GLY A 90 -6.49 14.93 -17.74
C GLY A 90 -6.65 13.58 -17.05
N LYS A 91 -5.56 12.87 -16.71
CA LYS A 91 -5.62 11.63 -15.93
C LYS A 91 -6.22 11.89 -14.55
N ARG A 92 -6.88 10.89 -14.02
CA ARG A 92 -7.50 10.88 -12.69
C ARG A 92 -7.25 9.54 -12.00
N ALA A 93 -7.58 9.45 -10.72
CA ALA A 93 -7.69 8.16 -10.04
C ALA A 93 -8.61 7.22 -10.82
N VAL A 94 -8.24 5.96 -10.89
CA VAL A 94 -9.00 4.93 -11.60
C VAL A 94 -9.35 3.78 -10.66
N ARG A 95 -10.48 3.13 -10.94
CA ARG A 95 -10.86 1.89 -10.27
C ARG A 95 -10.09 0.74 -10.89
N ALA A 96 -9.28 0.07 -10.09
CA ALA A 96 -8.55 -1.13 -10.43
C ALA A 96 -9.38 -2.37 -10.07
N THR A 97 -9.43 -3.33 -10.99
CA THR A 97 -10.06 -4.65 -10.83
C THR A 97 -9.00 -5.73 -11.08
N PRO A 98 -9.25 -7.01 -10.75
CA PRO A 98 -8.30 -8.09 -10.99
C PRO A 98 -7.74 -8.08 -12.41
N GLY A 99 -6.41 -8.18 -12.53
CA GLY A 99 -5.69 -8.01 -13.80
C GLY A 99 -5.16 -6.59 -14.05
N THR A 100 -5.56 -5.59 -13.28
CA THR A 100 -5.00 -4.23 -13.39
C THR A 100 -3.56 -4.22 -12.90
N LEU A 101 -2.67 -3.61 -13.70
CA LEU A 101 -1.28 -3.35 -13.38
C LEU A 101 -1.06 -1.85 -13.25
N MET A 102 -0.36 -1.44 -12.19
CA MET A 102 0.13 -0.07 -11.99
C MET A 102 1.65 -0.12 -11.87
N LEU A 103 2.35 0.59 -12.75
CA LEU A 103 3.80 0.79 -12.69
C LEU A 103 4.07 2.23 -12.23
N VAL A 104 4.95 2.37 -11.26
CA VAL A 104 5.31 3.64 -10.64
C VAL A 104 6.81 3.84 -10.77
N PRO A 105 7.27 4.70 -11.68
CA PRO A 105 8.69 5.04 -11.76
C PRO A 105 9.12 5.91 -10.57
N PRO A 106 10.44 5.97 -10.26
CA PRO A 106 10.96 6.85 -9.22
C PRO A 106 10.48 8.30 -9.36
N GLY A 107 10.09 8.91 -8.24
CA GLY A 107 9.58 10.28 -8.16
C GLY A 107 8.11 10.45 -8.56
N CYS A 108 7.46 9.44 -9.08
CA CYS A 108 6.05 9.54 -9.48
C CYS A 108 5.12 9.49 -8.25
N PRO A 109 4.28 10.52 -8.03
CA PRO A 109 3.24 10.46 -7.02
C PRO A 109 2.26 9.34 -7.32
N HIS A 110 1.98 8.53 -6.29
CA HIS A 110 1.07 7.40 -6.42
C HIS A 110 0.31 7.13 -5.12
N ALA A 111 -0.80 6.43 -5.26
CA ALA A 111 -1.66 6.06 -4.15
C ALA A 111 -2.52 4.85 -4.50
N PHE A 112 -2.97 4.13 -3.48
CA PHE A 112 -4.06 3.19 -3.58
C PHE A 112 -4.95 3.23 -2.33
N ALA A 113 -6.22 2.88 -2.50
CA ALA A 113 -7.16 2.77 -1.39
C ALA A 113 -8.20 1.68 -1.65
N ASN A 114 -8.59 0.97 -0.62
CA ASN A 114 -9.72 0.05 -0.66
C ASN A 114 -10.99 0.78 -0.18
N VAL A 115 -11.77 1.24 -1.12
CA VAL A 115 -13.08 1.89 -0.86
C VAL A 115 -14.25 0.89 -0.87
N GLY A 116 -13.95 -0.39 -1.09
CA GLY A 116 -14.92 -1.46 -1.09
C GLY A 116 -15.22 -1.99 0.33
N SER A 117 -16.11 -2.98 0.40
CA SER A 117 -16.51 -3.65 1.65
C SER A 117 -15.80 -4.98 1.90
N ARG A 118 -14.94 -5.41 0.99
CA ARG A 118 -14.17 -6.66 1.09
C ARG A 118 -12.67 -6.36 0.96
N PRO A 119 -11.80 -7.16 1.58
CA PRO A 119 -10.36 -7.04 1.35
C PRO A 119 -10.01 -7.17 -0.13
N ALA A 120 -9.04 -6.41 -0.58
CA ALA A 120 -8.39 -6.57 -1.87
C ALA A 120 -7.03 -7.22 -1.69
N ARG A 121 -6.56 -7.95 -2.71
CA ARG A 121 -5.27 -8.64 -2.69
C ARG A 121 -4.48 -8.28 -3.93
N MET A 122 -3.23 -7.88 -3.73
CA MET A 122 -2.34 -7.50 -4.82
C MET A 122 -0.95 -8.09 -4.67
N LEU A 123 -0.29 -8.31 -5.81
CA LEU A 123 1.14 -8.48 -5.86
C LEU A 123 1.78 -7.08 -5.86
N PHE A 124 2.77 -6.89 -5.02
CA PHE A 124 3.58 -5.69 -4.94
C PHE A 124 5.04 -6.07 -5.18
N GLN A 125 5.69 -5.37 -6.11
CA GLN A 125 7.10 -5.53 -6.38
C GLN A 125 7.81 -4.18 -6.29
N VAL A 126 9.00 -4.15 -5.70
CA VAL A 126 9.82 -2.95 -5.57
C VAL A 126 11.26 -3.22 -5.98
N ALA A 127 11.82 -2.33 -6.76
CA ALA A 127 13.20 -2.35 -7.25
C ALA A 127 13.92 -1.05 -6.90
N PRO A 128 15.16 -1.10 -6.35
CA PRO A 128 15.88 -2.29 -5.94
C PRO A 128 15.29 -2.96 -4.70
N PRO A 129 15.65 -4.23 -4.41
CA PRO A 129 15.25 -4.91 -3.18
C PRO A 129 15.86 -4.23 -1.95
N THR A 130 15.43 -4.58 -0.75
CA THR A 130 15.99 -4.25 0.55
C THR A 130 15.30 -3.18 1.38
N TYR A 131 14.98 -2.02 0.80
CA TYR A 131 14.43 -0.93 1.62
C TYR A 131 13.04 -1.25 2.18
N HIS A 132 12.13 -1.78 1.35
CA HIS A 132 10.76 -2.06 1.76
C HIS A 132 10.63 -3.24 2.73
N GLU A 133 11.54 -4.20 2.69
CA GLU A 133 11.56 -5.31 3.64
C GLU A 133 11.76 -4.78 5.06
N THR A 134 12.84 -4.04 5.27
CA THR A 134 13.16 -3.46 6.58
C THR A 134 12.14 -2.38 6.97
N TYR A 135 11.66 -1.59 6.00
CA TYR A 135 10.58 -0.64 6.25
C TYR A 135 9.33 -1.29 6.84
N PHE A 136 8.87 -2.41 6.26
CA PHE A 136 7.72 -3.13 6.78
C PHE A 136 7.98 -3.70 8.17
N GLU A 137 9.18 -4.22 8.44
CA GLU A 137 9.55 -4.74 9.76
C GLU A 137 9.50 -3.65 10.83
N GLU A 138 10.18 -2.54 10.60
CA GLU A 138 10.18 -1.42 11.54
C GLU A 138 8.81 -0.75 11.69
N LEU A 139 8.01 -0.66 10.61
CA LEU A 139 6.64 -0.17 10.70
C LEU A 139 5.79 -1.07 11.60
N MET A 140 5.96 -2.41 11.50
CA MET A 140 5.26 -3.35 12.36
C MET A 140 5.66 -3.23 13.82
N GLU A 141 6.92 -2.94 14.12
CA GLU A 141 7.39 -2.70 15.49
C GLU A 141 6.71 -1.46 16.09
N ILE A 142 6.64 -0.33 15.32
CA ILE A 142 5.97 0.89 15.77
C ILE A 142 4.47 0.63 16.02
N LEU A 143 3.80 -0.02 15.08
CA LEU A 143 2.37 -0.34 15.20
C LEU A 143 2.09 -1.34 16.32
N GLY A 144 2.98 -2.32 16.52
CA GLY A 144 2.89 -3.32 17.60
C GLY A 144 3.10 -2.71 18.98
N ALA A 145 4.00 -1.74 19.12
CA ALA A 145 4.27 -1.04 20.36
C ALA A 145 3.05 -0.24 20.88
N ALA A 146 2.18 0.19 19.98
CA ALA A 146 0.94 0.88 20.35
C ALA A 146 -0.05 0.00 21.14
N GLY A 147 0.05 -1.33 21.02
CA GLY A 147 -0.74 -2.29 21.82
C GLY A 147 -2.26 -2.09 21.76
N GLY A 148 -2.77 -1.47 20.67
CA GLY A 148 -4.17 -1.04 20.52
C GLY A 148 -4.47 0.37 21.07
N GLY A 149 -3.45 1.10 21.54
CA GLY A 149 -3.51 2.51 21.90
C GLY A 149 -3.22 3.44 20.73
N GLU A 150 -2.88 4.69 21.03
CA GLU A 150 -2.54 5.70 20.04
C GLU A 150 -1.21 5.34 19.34
N VAL A 151 -1.23 5.38 18.00
CA VAL A 151 -0.06 5.11 17.17
C VAL A 151 0.87 6.32 17.18
N ASP A 152 2.17 6.08 17.32
CA ASP A 152 3.19 7.14 17.23
C ASP A 152 3.37 7.60 15.77
N HIS A 153 2.56 8.58 15.37
CA HIS A 153 2.61 9.16 14.03
C HIS A 153 3.94 9.84 13.72
N ALA A 154 4.62 10.42 14.74
CA ALA A 154 5.91 11.04 14.54
C ALA A 154 6.99 9.99 14.25
N ALA A 155 6.96 8.84 14.92
CA ALA A 155 7.85 7.74 14.62
C ALA A 155 7.63 7.18 13.20
N ILE A 156 6.37 7.07 12.75
CA ILE A 156 6.05 6.64 11.38
C ILE A 156 6.58 7.67 10.35
N GLU A 157 6.42 8.96 10.60
CA GLU A 157 6.95 10.01 9.72
C GLU A 157 8.48 9.92 9.59
N GLN A 158 9.19 9.79 10.71
CA GLN A 158 10.65 9.61 10.71
C GLN A 158 11.07 8.32 10.01
N LEU A 159 10.34 7.24 10.20
CA LEU A 159 10.56 5.99 9.47
C LEU A 159 10.46 6.20 7.97
N ARG A 160 9.41 6.84 7.49
CA ARG A 160 9.19 7.12 6.07
C ARG A 160 10.32 7.93 5.45
N ILE A 161 10.76 9.01 6.12
CA ILE A 161 11.89 9.83 5.68
C ILE A 161 13.16 8.97 5.50
N ARG A 162 13.46 8.08 6.44
CA ARG A 162 14.62 7.17 6.35
C ARG A 162 14.54 6.23 5.16
N TYR A 163 13.36 5.80 4.79
CA TYR A 163 13.12 4.86 3.69
C TYR A 163 12.70 5.53 2.38
N ASP A 164 13.04 6.82 2.20
CA ASP A 164 12.81 7.56 0.96
C ASP A 164 11.32 7.62 0.56
N ILE A 165 10.45 7.73 1.57
CA ILE A 165 9.00 7.87 1.38
C ILE A 165 8.62 9.32 1.74
N GLU A 166 8.23 10.11 0.75
CA GLU A 166 7.66 11.43 0.95
C GLU A 166 6.14 11.36 0.92
N GLN A 167 5.50 11.52 2.08
CA GLN A 167 4.04 11.50 2.18
C GLN A 167 3.46 12.85 1.77
N ILE A 168 2.51 12.84 0.84
CA ILE A 168 1.87 14.05 0.28
C ILE A 168 0.46 14.24 0.83
N THR A 169 -0.33 13.15 0.93
CA THR A 169 -1.63 13.17 1.61
C THR A 169 -1.66 12.15 2.74
N PRO A 170 -2.48 12.35 3.79
CA PRO A 170 -2.48 11.45 4.95
C PRO A 170 -2.78 10.00 4.60
N LEU A 171 -2.09 9.06 5.26
CA LEU A 171 -2.53 7.68 5.36
C LEU A 171 -3.76 7.63 6.26
N ARG A 172 -4.77 6.86 5.88
CA ARG A 172 -6.00 6.66 6.64
C ARG A 172 -6.33 5.19 6.76
N HIS A 173 -6.90 4.84 7.88
CA HIS A 173 -7.45 3.51 8.09
C HIS A 173 -8.71 3.66 8.96
N ASP A 174 -9.85 3.76 8.29
CA ASP A 174 -11.16 3.92 8.96
C ASP A 174 -11.68 2.58 9.47
N ALA A 175 -10.93 1.95 10.40
CA ALA A 175 -11.38 0.70 11.05
C ALA A 175 -12.62 0.91 11.93
N HIS A 176 -13.04 2.15 12.18
CA HIS A 176 -14.15 2.48 13.08
C HIS A 176 -15.52 2.68 12.42
N ASP A 177 -15.60 2.81 11.09
CA ASP A 177 -16.89 3.08 10.43
C ASP A 177 -17.53 1.88 9.70
N ALA A 178 -16.87 0.73 9.68
CA ALA A 178 -17.45 -0.49 9.08
C ALA A 178 -18.61 -1.10 9.93
N GLY A 179 -18.94 -0.53 11.08
CA GLY A 179 -19.97 -1.01 12.03
C GLY A 179 -21.24 -0.17 12.15
N ALA A 180 -21.28 1.03 11.63
CA ALA A 180 -22.49 1.86 11.66
C ALA A 180 -23.42 1.54 10.48
N ARG A 181 -24.27 0.52 10.64
CA ARG A 181 -25.48 0.41 9.80
C ARG A 181 -26.33 1.66 10.02
N PRO A 182 -26.79 2.36 8.97
CA PRO A 182 -27.81 3.36 9.15
C PRO A 182 -29.07 2.67 9.71
N GLU A 183 -29.50 3.15 10.87
CA GLU A 183 -30.73 2.73 11.51
C GLU A 183 -31.89 2.95 10.52
N ALA A 184 -32.62 1.89 10.20
CA ALA A 184 -33.75 1.95 9.31
C ALA A 184 -34.78 2.92 9.89
N ALA A 185 -35.15 3.93 9.11
CA ALA A 185 -36.24 4.85 9.48
C ALA A 185 -37.53 4.07 9.77
N PRO A 186 -38.29 4.42 10.79
CA PRO A 186 -39.57 3.78 11.07
C PRO A 186 -40.53 4.07 9.92
N THR A 187 -41.10 3.03 9.38
CA THR A 187 -42.20 3.08 8.39
C THR A 187 -43.49 3.61 9.06
N PRO A 188 -44.26 4.46 8.39
CA PRO A 188 -45.50 5.01 8.92
C PRO A 188 -46.65 4.00 9.08
#